data_7ebe75887c2c545f1bdfbe08e55eedd9
#
_entry.id   7ebe75887c2c545f1bdfbe08e55eedd9
#
_cell.length_a   1.000
_cell.length_b   1.000
_cell.length_c   1.000
_cell.angle_alpha   90.00
_cell.angle_beta   90.00
_cell.angle_gamma   90.00
#
_symmetry.space_group_name_H-M   'P 1'
#
loop_
_entity.id
_entity.type
_entity.pdbx_description
1 polymer ?
#
loop_
_entity_poly.entity_id
_entity_poly.type
_entity_poly.pdbx_seq_one_letter_code
_entity_poly.pdbx_strand_id
1 'polypeptide(L)'
;MFSLAVLREAISILRGIGIVESRHGSGNYVSKDPGSSISMMIKAMLALKSTSKAEIIQVRKVISYSVCELIMDRGLTKEEVADFQSILDGMITASKEEFAEYDRIFHRKLMLLTDNTLFRTLMEPIGEAYLELIPEVIGHTDADSRKALVDIHALLISGLVDHDREKCKAYFEKHYGFVEDGLEL
;
A
#
# COMPACT_ATOMS: atom_id res chain seq x y z
N MET A 1 27.24 12.30 34.70
CA MET A 1 25.85 11.92 35.02
C MET A 1 24.95 12.80 34.17
N PHE A 2 24.15 12.25 33.25
CA PHE A 2 23.25 13.03 32.42
C PHE A 2 22.05 13.49 33.25
N SER A 3 21.54 14.69 32.98
CA SER A 3 20.37 15.21 33.68
C SER A 3 19.10 14.53 33.19
N LEU A 4 18.07 14.42 34.03
CA LEU A 4 16.74 13.88 33.64
C LEU A 4 16.12 14.65 32.46
N ALA A 5 16.43 15.95 32.32
CA ALA A 5 15.97 16.77 31.21
C ALA A 5 16.58 16.32 29.90
N VAL A 6 17.88 16.09 29.83
CA VAL A 6 18.58 15.59 28.64
C VAL A 6 18.06 14.22 28.24
N LEU A 7 17.80 13.33 29.21
CA LEU A 7 17.24 11.99 28.92
C LEU A 7 15.81 12.08 28.33
N ARG A 8 14.96 12.96 28.90
CA ARG A 8 13.60 13.18 28.38
C ARG A 8 13.63 13.76 26.98
N GLU A 9 14.53 14.69 26.70
CA GLU A 9 14.68 15.27 25.36
C GLU A 9 15.14 14.21 24.35
N ALA A 10 16.15 13.41 24.68
CA ALA A 10 16.59 12.31 23.82
C ALA A 10 15.45 11.31 23.51
N ILE A 11 14.69 10.91 24.53
CA ILE A 11 13.53 10.03 24.34
C ILE A 11 12.47 10.71 23.46
N SER A 12 12.24 12.01 23.62
CA SER A 12 11.28 12.77 22.82
C SER A 12 11.68 12.80 21.34
N ILE A 13 12.97 13.01 21.05
CA ILE A 13 13.51 12.94 19.68
C ILE A 13 13.33 11.54 19.11
N LEU A 14 13.75 10.50 19.84
CA LEU A 14 13.63 9.11 19.38
C LEU A 14 12.17 8.70 19.14
N ARG A 15 11.23 9.24 19.92
CA ARG A 15 9.80 9.06 19.72
C ARG A 15 9.30 9.80 18.48
N GLY A 16 9.76 11.04 18.27
CA GLY A 16 9.41 11.85 17.10
C GLY A 16 9.81 11.19 15.77
N ILE A 17 10.94 10.47 15.76
CA ILE A 17 11.41 9.71 14.59
C ILE A 17 10.96 8.25 14.58
N GLY A 18 10.06 7.84 15.51
CA GLY A 18 9.42 6.53 15.54
C GLY A 18 10.30 5.35 16.00
N ILE A 19 11.49 5.60 16.51
CA ILE A 19 12.36 4.54 17.08
C ILE A 19 11.85 4.09 18.45
N VAL A 20 11.20 4.99 19.20
CA VAL A 20 10.66 4.71 20.53
C VAL A 20 9.16 5.00 20.57
N GLU A 21 8.40 4.12 21.18
CA GLU A 21 7.00 4.30 21.55
C GLU A 21 6.85 4.43 23.07
N SER A 22 5.97 5.34 23.51
CA SER A 22 5.63 5.47 24.93
C SER A 22 4.31 4.78 25.21
N ARG A 23 4.27 3.90 26.21
CA ARG A 23 3.06 3.23 26.68
C ARG A 23 2.66 3.83 28.01
N HIS A 24 1.44 4.34 28.08
CA HIS A 24 0.93 5.01 29.28
C HIS A 24 1.05 4.10 30.52
N GLY A 25 1.66 4.63 31.59
CA GLY A 25 1.87 3.89 32.84
C GLY A 25 2.92 2.77 32.80
N SER A 26 3.54 2.50 31.63
CA SER A 26 4.44 1.34 31.46
C SER A 26 5.87 1.72 31.06
N GLY A 27 6.09 2.86 30.38
CA GLY A 27 7.42 3.33 30.02
C GLY A 27 7.63 3.52 28.52
N ASN A 28 8.92 3.54 28.11
CA ASN A 28 9.35 3.72 26.73
C ASN A 28 9.95 2.42 26.21
N TYR A 29 9.57 2.05 24.99
CA TYR A 29 9.95 0.81 24.33
C TYR A 29 10.48 1.11 22.93
N VAL A 30 11.34 0.23 22.41
CA VAL A 30 11.71 0.27 20.99
C VAL A 30 10.46 -0.04 20.15
N SER A 31 10.17 0.82 19.18
CA SER A 31 9.01 0.66 18.28
C SER A 31 9.15 -0.64 17.46
N LYS A 32 8.02 -1.32 17.28
CA LYS A 32 7.91 -2.47 16.36
C LYS A 32 7.46 -2.04 14.97
N ASP A 33 7.06 -0.78 14.81
CA ASP A 33 6.62 -0.19 13.55
C ASP A 33 7.48 1.05 13.20
N PRO A 34 8.63 0.84 12.56
CA PRO A 34 9.50 1.93 12.13
C PRO A 34 8.89 2.75 10.97
N GLY A 35 7.85 2.23 10.29
CA GLY A 35 7.16 2.91 9.20
C GLY A 35 6.20 4.02 9.65
N SER A 36 5.77 4.02 10.92
CA SER A 36 4.76 4.97 11.43
C SER A 36 5.17 6.44 11.28
N SER A 37 6.45 6.77 11.42
CA SER A 37 6.96 8.15 11.24
C SER A 37 6.95 8.58 9.79
N ILE A 38 7.20 7.67 8.86
CA ILE A 38 7.14 7.91 7.41
C ILE A 38 5.69 8.19 7.03
N SER A 39 4.74 7.40 7.53
CA SER A 39 3.30 7.60 7.35
C SER A 39 2.87 8.99 7.84
N MET A 40 3.29 9.37 9.05
CA MET A 40 3.02 10.69 9.63
C MET A 40 3.61 11.83 8.77
N MET A 41 4.82 11.67 8.27
CA MET A 41 5.48 12.66 7.41
C MET A 41 4.71 12.83 6.08
N ILE A 42 4.30 11.75 5.42
CA ILE A 42 3.52 11.79 4.18
C ILE A 42 2.18 12.50 4.41
N LYS A 43 1.47 12.18 5.49
CA LYS A 43 0.21 12.85 5.86
C LYS A 43 0.41 14.36 6.12
N ALA A 44 1.49 14.73 6.79
CA ALA A 44 1.84 16.13 6.98
C ALA A 44 2.14 16.85 5.66
N MET A 45 2.87 16.21 4.74
CA MET A 45 3.15 16.77 3.41
C MET A 45 1.87 17.01 2.61
N LEU A 46 0.92 16.07 2.64
CA LEU A 46 -0.41 16.25 2.01
C LEU A 46 -1.17 17.40 2.66
N ALA A 47 -1.25 17.46 3.98
CA ALA A 47 -1.96 18.50 4.71
C ALA A 47 -1.37 19.90 4.46
N LEU A 48 -0.04 20.00 4.35
CA LEU A 48 0.69 21.24 4.05
C LEU A 48 0.73 21.57 2.55
N LYS A 49 0.12 20.74 1.69
CA LYS A 49 0.15 20.87 0.22
C LYS A 49 1.57 20.93 -0.36
N SER A 50 2.54 20.32 0.30
CA SER A 50 3.92 20.16 -0.19
C SER A 50 4.09 18.91 -1.07
N THR A 51 3.06 18.07 -1.14
CA THR A 51 2.89 17.01 -2.14
C THR A 51 1.41 16.94 -2.57
N SER A 52 1.16 16.29 -3.70
CA SER A 52 -0.18 16.14 -4.31
C SER A 52 -0.62 14.67 -4.35
N LYS A 53 -1.93 14.45 -4.55
CA LYS A 53 -2.49 13.11 -4.81
C LYS A 53 -1.80 12.47 -6.04
N ALA A 54 -1.60 13.24 -7.11
CA ALA A 54 -0.95 12.76 -8.34
C ALA A 54 0.48 12.25 -8.08
N GLU A 55 1.27 12.95 -7.26
CA GLU A 55 2.62 12.51 -6.89
C GLU A 55 2.60 11.21 -6.07
N ILE A 56 1.64 11.05 -5.15
CA ILE A 56 1.45 9.78 -4.42
C ILE A 56 1.15 8.63 -5.38
N ILE A 57 0.25 8.84 -6.35
CA ILE A 57 -0.10 7.84 -7.36
C ILE A 57 1.11 7.49 -8.23
N GLN A 58 1.86 8.49 -8.68
CA GLN A 58 3.07 8.29 -9.49
C GLN A 58 4.09 7.42 -8.75
N VAL A 59 4.38 7.73 -7.49
CA VAL A 59 5.31 6.94 -6.67
C VAL A 59 4.75 5.54 -6.43
N ARG A 60 3.47 5.42 -6.12
CA ARG A 60 2.80 4.11 -5.93
C ARG A 60 2.90 3.24 -7.18
N LYS A 61 2.71 3.81 -8.36
CA LYS A 61 2.87 3.11 -9.65
C LYS A 61 4.28 2.53 -9.81
N VAL A 62 5.32 3.31 -9.55
CA VAL A 62 6.72 2.86 -9.59
C VAL A 62 6.98 1.73 -8.59
N ILE A 63 6.49 1.87 -7.36
CA ILE A 63 6.58 0.82 -6.32
C ILE A 63 5.94 -0.47 -6.80
N SER A 64 4.74 -0.39 -7.38
CA SER A 64 4.00 -1.57 -7.83
C SER A 64 4.72 -2.33 -8.95
N TYR A 65 5.37 -1.64 -9.87
CA TYR A 65 6.26 -2.28 -10.85
C TYR A 65 7.41 -3.03 -10.16
N SER A 66 8.07 -2.40 -9.20
CA SER A 66 9.18 -3.01 -8.46
C SER A 66 8.73 -4.24 -7.65
N VAL A 67 7.53 -4.19 -7.06
CA VAL A 67 6.91 -5.34 -6.37
C VAL A 67 6.73 -6.52 -7.33
N CYS A 68 6.21 -6.26 -8.53
CA CYS A 68 5.99 -7.34 -9.51
C CYS A 68 7.30 -7.97 -9.98
N GLU A 69 8.34 -7.19 -10.23
CA GLU A 69 9.65 -7.74 -10.60
C GLU A 69 10.19 -8.66 -9.49
N LEU A 70 10.13 -8.22 -8.22
CA LEU A 70 10.55 -9.03 -7.08
C LEU A 70 9.75 -10.34 -6.95
N ILE A 71 8.42 -10.29 -7.20
CA ILE A 71 7.57 -11.47 -7.16
C ILE A 71 7.87 -12.39 -8.35
N MET A 72 8.08 -11.86 -9.56
CA MET A 72 8.42 -12.66 -10.74
C MET A 72 9.73 -13.42 -10.56
N ASP A 73 10.74 -12.82 -9.94
CA ASP A 73 12.01 -13.49 -9.67
C ASP A 73 11.87 -14.68 -8.71
N ARG A 74 10.93 -14.58 -7.76
CA ARG A 74 10.62 -15.62 -6.78
C ARG A 74 9.62 -16.66 -7.32
N GLY A 75 8.66 -16.22 -8.11
CA GLY A 75 7.47 -16.96 -8.50
C GLY A 75 6.36 -16.96 -7.41
N LEU A 76 5.16 -17.35 -7.81
CA LEU A 76 4.01 -17.56 -6.92
C LEU A 76 3.81 -19.04 -6.63
N THR A 77 3.55 -19.42 -5.39
CA THR A 77 3.10 -20.77 -5.04
C THR A 77 1.63 -20.98 -5.41
N LYS A 78 1.20 -22.23 -5.46
CA LYS A 78 -0.21 -22.56 -5.74
C LYS A 78 -1.15 -22.01 -4.66
N GLU A 79 -0.71 -22.02 -3.40
CA GLU A 79 -1.45 -21.49 -2.25
C GLU A 79 -1.60 -19.98 -2.38
N GLU A 80 -0.55 -19.27 -2.76
CA GLU A 80 -0.60 -17.81 -2.96
C GLU A 80 -1.54 -17.42 -4.11
N VAL A 81 -1.53 -18.18 -5.20
CA VAL A 81 -2.47 -17.98 -6.31
C VAL A 81 -3.91 -18.23 -5.86
N ALA A 82 -4.17 -19.30 -5.10
CA ALA A 82 -5.49 -19.60 -4.56
C ALA A 82 -5.99 -18.51 -3.60
N ASP A 83 -5.11 -17.95 -2.79
CA ASP A 83 -5.44 -16.82 -1.91
C ASP A 83 -5.82 -15.57 -2.70
N PHE A 84 -5.09 -15.23 -3.76
CA PHE A 84 -5.48 -14.11 -4.63
C PHE A 84 -6.81 -14.37 -5.32
N GLN A 85 -7.07 -15.60 -5.79
CA GLN A 85 -8.35 -15.95 -6.38
C GLN A 85 -9.49 -15.74 -5.38
N SER A 86 -9.31 -16.16 -4.12
CA SER A 86 -10.30 -15.93 -3.06
C SER A 86 -10.59 -14.44 -2.81
N ILE A 87 -9.56 -13.59 -2.89
CA ILE A 87 -9.74 -12.13 -2.77
C ILE A 87 -10.55 -11.59 -3.96
N LEU A 88 -10.23 -12.02 -5.18
CA LEU A 88 -10.95 -11.60 -6.39
C LEU A 88 -12.41 -12.07 -6.39
N ASP A 89 -12.67 -13.30 -5.95
CA ASP A 89 -14.03 -13.84 -5.81
C ASP A 89 -14.84 -13.03 -4.77
N GLY A 90 -14.19 -12.61 -3.68
CA GLY A 90 -14.79 -11.71 -2.69
C GLY A 90 -15.15 -10.34 -3.28
N MET A 91 -14.29 -9.77 -4.12
CA MET A 91 -14.55 -8.49 -4.80
C MET A 91 -15.82 -8.54 -5.68
N ILE A 92 -16.10 -9.67 -6.35
CA ILE A 92 -17.22 -9.80 -7.28
C ILE A 92 -18.56 -9.58 -6.58
N THR A 93 -18.71 -10.04 -5.35
CA THR A 93 -19.98 -10.00 -4.60
C THR A 93 -20.02 -8.87 -3.56
N ALA A 94 -18.94 -8.11 -3.41
CA ALA A 94 -18.77 -7.10 -2.39
C ALA A 94 -19.66 -5.85 -2.60
N SER A 95 -20.12 -5.23 -1.51
CA SER A 95 -20.59 -3.85 -1.50
C SER A 95 -19.45 -2.89 -1.88
N LYS A 96 -19.73 -1.60 -2.06
CA LYS A 96 -18.66 -0.62 -2.38
C LYS A 96 -17.60 -0.54 -1.28
N GLU A 97 -18.03 -0.53 -0.04
CA GLU A 97 -17.16 -0.43 1.14
C GLU A 97 -16.30 -1.69 1.29
N GLU A 98 -16.90 -2.87 1.12
CA GLU A 98 -16.20 -4.15 1.15
C GLU A 98 -15.23 -4.28 -0.03
N PHE A 99 -15.60 -3.77 -1.21
CA PHE A 99 -14.72 -3.77 -2.39
C PHE A 99 -13.42 -3.00 -2.12
N ALA A 100 -13.51 -1.80 -1.53
CA ALA A 100 -12.34 -1.02 -1.18
C ALA A 100 -11.43 -1.76 -0.17
N GLU A 101 -12.02 -2.52 0.76
CA GLU A 101 -11.24 -3.35 1.70
C GLU A 101 -10.57 -4.53 1.00
N TYR A 102 -11.25 -5.22 0.08
CA TYR A 102 -10.63 -6.29 -0.72
C TYR A 102 -9.50 -5.76 -1.60
N ASP A 103 -9.66 -4.58 -2.21
CA ASP A 103 -8.60 -3.91 -2.97
C ASP A 103 -7.36 -3.64 -2.09
N ARG A 104 -7.59 -3.14 -0.88
CA ARG A 104 -6.53 -2.93 0.11
C ARG A 104 -5.82 -4.24 0.47
N ILE A 105 -6.57 -5.31 0.72
CA ILE A 105 -6.03 -6.64 1.06
C ILE A 105 -5.20 -7.18 -0.11
N PHE A 106 -5.69 -7.06 -1.35
CA PHE A 106 -4.99 -7.48 -2.56
C PHE A 106 -3.61 -6.82 -2.68
N HIS A 107 -3.57 -5.50 -2.63
CA HIS A 107 -2.33 -4.75 -2.76
C HIS A 107 -1.37 -4.97 -1.59
N ARG A 108 -1.89 -5.08 -0.36
CA ARG A 108 -1.07 -5.41 0.80
C ARG A 108 -0.45 -6.81 0.68
N LYS A 109 -1.21 -7.80 0.19
CA LYS A 109 -0.70 -9.15 -0.04
C LYS A 109 0.45 -9.16 -1.04
N LEU A 110 0.33 -8.44 -2.16
CA LEU A 110 1.43 -8.28 -3.12
C LEU A 110 2.69 -7.73 -2.45
N MET A 111 2.55 -6.69 -1.63
CA MET A 111 3.68 -6.09 -0.92
C MET A 111 4.35 -7.08 0.03
N LEU A 112 3.58 -7.90 0.75
CA LEU A 112 4.10 -8.91 1.68
C LEU A 112 4.90 -10.00 0.97
N LEU A 113 4.60 -10.30 -0.29
CA LEU A 113 5.28 -11.31 -1.10
C LEU A 113 6.68 -10.89 -1.57
N THR A 114 7.07 -9.64 -1.42
CA THR A 114 8.42 -9.19 -1.80
C THR A 114 9.53 -9.78 -0.93
N ASP A 115 9.17 -10.32 0.24
CA ASP A 115 10.08 -10.89 1.24
C ASP A 115 11.27 -9.98 1.63
N ASN A 116 11.08 -8.67 1.44
CA ASN A 116 12.07 -7.63 1.73
C ASN A 116 11.54 -6.68 2.80
N THR A 117 12.00 -6.87 4.05
CA THR A 117 11.53 -6.09 5.20
C THR A 117 11.82 -4.59 5.05
N LEU A 118 13.00 -4.22 4.54
CA LEU A 118 13.35 -2.81 4.35
C LEU A 118 12.44 -2.17 3.28
N PHE A 119 12.24 -2.86 2.16
CA PHE A 119 11.35 -2.41 1.10
C PHE A 119 9.93 -2.18 1.64
N ARG A 120 9.38 -3.14 2.39
CA ARG A 120 8.05 -3.01 3.02
C ARG A 120 7.98 -1.82 3.97
N THR A 121 8.94 -1.69 4.88
CA THR A 121 8.97 -0.58 5.86
C THR A 121 8.96 0.79 5.20
N LEU A 122 9.68 0.95 4.08
CA LEU A 122 9.74 2.22 3.36
C LEU A 122 8.51 2.47 2.47
N MET A 123 7.94 1.42 1.87
CA MET A 123 6.93 1.55 0.84
C MET A 123 5.49 1.38 1.34
N GLU A 124 5.28 0.66 2.46
CA GLU A 124 3.94 0.48 3.05
C GLU A 124 3.28 1.81 3.44
N PRO A 125 3.98 2.81 4.03
CA PRO A 125 3.40 4.12 4.30
C PRO A 125 2.90 4.88 3.06
N ILE A 126 3.59 4.73 1.94
CA ILE A 126 3.14 5.33 0.65
C ILE A 126 1.90 4.57 0.15
N GLY A 127 1.89 3.25 0.31
CA GLY A 127 0.72 2.43 0.01
C GLY A 127 -0.50 2.83 0.84
N GLU A 128 -0.34 3.05 2.13
CA GLU A 128 -1.41 3.53 3.01
C GLU A 128 -1.94 4.90 2.59
N ALA A 129 -1.05 5.85 2.29
CA ALA A 129 -1.46 7.17 1.81
C ALA A 129 -2.25 7.09 0.49
N TYR A 130 -1.87 6.20 -0.43
CA TYR A 130 -2.62 5.92 -1.65
C TYR A 130 -4.00 5.31 -1.33
N LEU A 131 -4.07 4.35 -0.42
CA LEU A 131 -5.32 3.68 -0.06
C LEU A 131 -6.34 4.62 0.60
N GLU A 132 -5.90 5.72 1.21
CA GLU A 132 -6.81 6.78 1.71
C GLU A 132 -7.55 7.50 0.56
N LEU A 133 -7.07 7.41 -0.69
CA LEU A 133 -7.72 7.97 -1.87
C LEU A 133 -8.75 7.03 -2.52
N ILE A 134 -8.63 5.72 -2.29
CA ILE A 134 -9.45 4.70 -2.96
C ILE A 134 -10.96 4.83 -2.67
N PRO A 135 -11.44 5.15 -1.45
CA PRO A 135 -12.87 5.37 -1.21
C PRO A 135 -13.47 6.47 -2.10
N GLU A 136 -12.71 7.51 -2.43
CA GLU A 136 -13.13 8.57 -3.37
C GLU A 136 -13.30 7.99 -4.78
N VAL A 137 -12.32 7.22 -5.27
CA VAL A 137 -12.39 6.53 -6.58
C VAL A 137 -13.57 5.56 -6.63
N ILE A 138 -13.68 4.65 -5.67
CA ILE A 138 -14.72 3.63 -5.62
C ILE A 138 -16.12 4.25 -5.42
N GLY A 139 -16.21 5.37 -4.71
CA GLY A 139 -17.46 6.11 -4.52
C GLY A 139 -18.15 6.49 -5.83
N HIS A 140 -17.38 6.78 -6.87
CA HIS A 140 -17.87 7.17 -8.20
C HIS A 140 -18.05 5.98 -9.16
N THR A 141 -17.74 4.74 -8.76
CA THR A 141 -17.86 3.56 -9.62
C THR A 141 -19.28 2.96 -9.60
N ASP A 142 -19.72 2.46 -10.75
CA ASP A 142 -20.86 1.56 -10.90
C ASP A 142 -20.44 0.09 -10.79
N ALA A 143 -21.39 -0.83 -10.96
CA ALA A 143 -21.15 -2.25 -10.88
C ALA A 143 -20.24 -2.76 -12.03
N ASP A 144 -20.42 -2.21 -13.23
CA ASP A 144 -19.64 -2.62 -14.40
C ASP A 144 -18.18 -2.18 -14.28
N SER A 145 -17.95 -0.96 -13.79
CA SER A 145 -16.62 -0.44 -13.49
C SER A 145 -15.88 -1.27 -12.44
N ARG A 146 -16.58 -1.67 -11.36
CA ARG A 146 -15.98 -2.55 -10.35
C ARG A 146 -15.66 -3.94 -10.90
N LYS A 147 -16.53 -4.50 -11.74
CA LYS A 147 -16.25 -5.75 -12.44
C LYS A 147 -15.02 -5.64 -13.34
N ALA A 148 -14.93 -4.57 -14.13
CA ALA A 148 -13.75 -4.31 -14.95
C ALA A 148 -12.46 -4.21 -14.10
N LEU A 149 -12.54 -3.62 -12.91
CA LEU A 149 -11.40 -3.55 -11.99
C LEU A 149 -10.99 -4.92 -11.45
N VAL A 150 -11.94 -5.83 -11.18
CA VAL A 150 -11.63 -7.24 -10.83
C VAL A 150 -10.88 -7.92 -11.97
N ASP A 151 -11.35 -7.76 -13.22
CA ASP A 151 -10.70 -8.34 -14.40
C ASP A 151 -9.27 -7.79 -14.60
N ILE A 152 -9.05 -6.51 -14.29
CA ILE A 152 -7.73 -5.87 -14.28
C ILE A 152 -6.84 -6.52 -13.22
N HIS A 153 -7.32 -6.74 -11.99
CA HIS A 153 -6.54 -7.41 -10.95
C HIS A 153 -6.21 -8.87 -11.31
N ALA A 154 -7.16 -9.60 -11.92
CA ALA A 154 -6.94 -10.96 -12.41
C ALA A 154 -5.85 -11.01 -13.49
N LEU A 155 -5.76 -10.00 -14.36
CA LEU A 155 -4.71 -9.87 -15.37
C LEU A 155 -3.32 -9.82 -14.73
N LEU A 156 -3.15 -9.10 -13.61
CA LEU A 156 -1.88 -9.06 -12.89
C LEU A 156 -1.48 -10.45 -12.38
N ILE A 157 -2.40 -11.16 -11.73
CA ILE A 157 -2.09 -12.50 -11.20
C ILE A 157 -1.73 -13.46 -12.33
N SER A 158 -2.46 -13.42 -13.45
CA SER A 158 -2.09 -14.20 -14.65
C SER A 158 -0.68 -13.83 -15.15
N GLY A 159 -0.35 -12.55 -15.23
CA GLY A 159 0.97 -12.08 -15.64
C GLY A 159 2.08 -12.56 -14.71
N LEU A 160 1.86 -12.54 -13.41
CA LEU A 160 2.83 -13.03 -12.41
C LEU A 160 3.02 -14.56 -12.50
N VAL A 161 1.94 -15.32 -12.69
CA VAL A 161 1.99 -16.78 -12.84
C VAL A 161 2.70 -17.18 -14.13
N ASP A 162 2.43 -16.47 -15.22
CA ASP A 162 3.00 -16.76 -16.54
C ASP A 162 4.42 -16.16 -16.72
N HIS A 163 4.94 -15.40 -15.73
CA HIS A 163 6.15 -14.59 -15.84
C HIS A 163 6.12 -13.63 -17.04
N ASP A 164 4.93 -13.09 -17.35
CA ASP A 164 4.67 -12.23 -18.50
C ASP A 164 4.70 -10.75 -18.11
N ARG A 165 5.85 -10.08 -18.35
CA ARG A 165 6.05 -8.67 -18.03
C ARG A 165 5.10 -7.74 -18.78
N GLU A 166 4.73 -8.08 -20.02
CA GLU A 166 3.82 -7.26 -20.81
C GLU A 166 2.39 -7.31 -20.27
N LYS A 167 1.93 -8.46 -19.77
CA LYS A 167 0.65 -8.55 -19.03
C LYS A 167 0.67 -7.70 -17.76
N CYS A 168 1.74 -7.77 -16.98
CA CYS A 168 1.87 -6.95 -15.77
C CYS A 168 1.90 -5.46 -16.10
N LYS A 169 2.60 -5.06 -17.17
CA LYS A 169 2.60 -3.67 -17.64
C LYS A 169 1.21 -3.20 -18.06
N ALA A 170 0.50 -4.02 -18.85
CA ALA A 170 -0.87 -3.71 -19.26
C ALA A 170 -1.83 -3.58 -18.06
N TYR A 171 -1.63 -4.39 -17.01
CA TYR A 171 -2.34 -4.22 -15.75
C TYR A 171 -2.11 -2.81 -15.18
N PHE A 172 -0.85 -2.39 -15.03
CA PHE A 172 -0.56 -1.09 -14.40
C PHE A 172 -1.11 0.08 -15.20
N GLU A 173 -1.03 0.04 -16.52
CA GLU A 173 -1.60 1.07 -17.38
C GLU A 173 -3.12 1.19 -17.18
N LYS A 174 -3.83 0.05 -17.15
CA LYS A 174 -5.28 0.04 -16.95
C LYS A 174 -5.68 0.41 -15.52
N HIS A 175 -5.01 -0.16 -14.53
CA HIS A 175 -5.34 0.04 -13.12
C HIS A 175 -5.13 1.50 -12.70
N TYR A 176 -3.97 2.07 -13.03
CA TYR A 176 -3.69 3.45 -12.64
C TYR A 176 -4.43 4.47 -13.51
N GLY A 177 -4.70 4.17 -14.78
CA GLY A 177 -5.62 4.98 -15.60
C GLY A 177 -7.01 5.05 -14.97
N PHE A 178 -7.55 3.92 -14.49
CA PHE A 178 -8.84 3.91 -13.78
C PHE A 178 -8.83 4.78 -12.51
N VAL A 179 -7.73 4.76 -11.75
CA VAL A 179 -7.60 5.57 -10.53
C VAL A 179 -7.44 7.06 -10.86
N GLU A 180 -6.63 7.39 -11.87
CA GLU A 180 -6.42 8.77 -12.32
C GLU A 180 -7.73 9.38 -12.82
N ASP A 181 -8.50 8.65 -13.63
CA ASP A 181 -9.83 9.06 -14.12
C ASP A 181 -10.82 9.27 -12.94
N GLY A 182 -10.84 8.39 -11.96
CA GLY A 182 -11.71 8.48 -10.79
C GLY A 182 -11.39 9.64 -9.84
N LEU A 183 -10.18 10.19 -9.91
CA LEU A 183 -9.73 11.35 -9.13
C LEU A 183 -9.70 12.65 -9.95
N GLU A 184 -10.11 12.62 -11.22
CA GLU A 184 -10.06 13.76 -12.14
C GLU A 184 -8.65 14.38 -12.27
N LEU A 185 -7.61 13.54 -12.38
CA LEU A 185 -6.19 13.93 -12.42
C LEU A 185 -5.61 13.95 -13.83
#